data_ba92791123e4c35cb570245663dc323b
#
_entry.id   ba92791123e4c35cb570245663dc323b
#
_cell.length_a   1.000
_cell.length_b   1.000
_cell.length_c   1.000
_cell.angle_alpha   90.00
_cell.angle_beta   90.00
_cell.angle_gamma   90.00
#
_symmetry.space_group_name_H-M   'P 1'
#
loop_
_entity.id
_entity.type
_entity.pdbx_description
1 polymer ?
#
loop_
_entity_poly.entity_id
_entity_poly.type
_entity_poly.pdbx_seq_one_letter_code
_entity_poly.pdbx_strand_id
1 'polypeptide(L)'
;MTEETNKNGPDAAAHEAHATEAAEQQAAGEGEGTSERQVDPVEALKAENADLRDRFLRLAAEMDNLRRRTDREVKDAKSYAVTGFARDMLSVSDNLRRAIDTLPEDARASADATMTALIEGVEMTERGMLATLERHGVRKIEAEGQKFDPNFHQAMFEVPNPNVPNNTVVQVVQAGYAIGERVLRPAMVGVAKGGPKTEAATEDAAKA
;
A
#
# COMPACT_ATOMS: atom_id res chain seq x y z
N MET A 1 -46.41 -25.05 10.54
CA MET A 1 -45.72 -26.30 10.94
C MET A 1 -44.27 -25.93 10.98
N THR A 2 -43.85 -25.54 12.16
CA THR A 2 -43.01 -26.26 13.13
C THR A 2 -41.53 -26.15 12.70
N GLU A 3 -40.54 -25.75 13.47
CA GLU A 3 -40.37 -25.70 14.92
C GLU A 3 -39.13 -24.86 15.23
N GLU A 4 -39.25 -24.11 16.27
CA GLU A 4 -38.15 -23.47 17.02
C GLU A 4 -37.17 -24.52 17.56
N THR A 5 -35.91 -24.22 17.61
CA THR A 5 -35.03 -24.77 18.63
C THR A 5 -34.09 -23.72 19.18
N ASN A 6 -34.50 -23.17 20.29
CA ASN A 6 -33.75 -22.51 21.34
C ASN A 6 -32.68 -23.46 21.89
N LYS A 7 -31.43 -23.06 21.97
CA LYS A 7 -30.39 -23.64 22.83
C LYS A 7 -29.75 -22.57 23.70
N ASN A 8 -30.37 -22.40 24.87
CA ASN A 8 -29.74 -21.89 26.07
C ASN A 8 -28.53 -22.77 26.43
N GLY A 9 -27.34 -22.18 26.52
CA GLY A 9 -26.18 -22.77 27.16
C GLY A 9 -26.17 -22.44 28.66
N PRO A 10 -25.67 -23.34 29.50
CA PRO A 10 -25.73 -23.21 30.95
C PRO A 10 -24.49 -22.48 31.49
N ASP A 11 -24.66 -21.25 31.98
CA ASP A 11 -23.68 -20.61 32.86
C ASP A 11 -24.30 -19.50 33.72
N ALA A 12 -25.30 -19.92 34.50
CA ALA A 12 -25.92 -19.06 35.51
C ALA A 12 -26.18 -19.85 36.80
N ALA A 13 -25.16 -20.57 37.30
CA ALA A 13 -25.27 -21.27 38.57
C ALA A 13 -23.91 -21.42 39.27
N ALA A 14 -23.24 -20.30 39.55
CA ALA A 14 -22.04 -20.29 40.40
C ALA A 14 -21.81 -18.97 41.17
N HIS A 15 -22.84 -18.27 41.58
CA HIS A 15 -22.69 -17.09 42.45
C HIS A 15 -23.69 -17.01 43.59
N GLU A 16 -24.17 -18.16 44.13
CA GLU A 16 -24.94 -18.17 45.39
C GLU A 16 -24.43 -19.28 46.30
N ALA A 17 -23.23 -19.11 46.85
CA ALA A 17 -22.79 -19.88 48.03
C ALA A 17 -21.54 -19.26 48.65
N HIS A 18 -21.61 -18.05 49.21
CA HIS A 18 -20.68 -17.55 50.22
C HIS A 18 -21.24 -16.28 50.89
N ALA A 19 -22.38 -16.45 51.52
CA ALA A 19 -22.91 -15.42 52.43
C ALA A 19 -23.62 -16.09 53.60
N THR A 20 -22.89 -16.85 54.43
CA THR A 20 -23.28 -17.17 55.80
C THR A 20 -22.08 -17.82 56.48
N GLU A 21 -21.26 -17.02 57.13
CA GLU A 21 -20.45 -17.38 58.31
C GLU A 21 -19.48 -16.22 58.61
N ALA A 22 -19.88 -15.33 59.44
CA ALA A 22 -19.06 -14.54 60.36
C ALA A 22 -19.90 -13.45 61.00
N ALA A 23 -20.91 -13.90 61.75
CA ALA A 23 -21.43 -13.10 62.83
C ALA A 23 -20.92 -13.78 64.08
N GLU A 24 -20.17 -13.07 64.90
CA GLU A 24 -19.73 -13.29 66.29
C GLU A 24 -18.18 -13.28 66.36
N GLN A 25 -17.68 -12.10 66.57
CA GLN A 25 -16.70 -11.82 67.62
C GLN A 25 -16.72 -10.33 67.98
N GLN A 26 -17.35 -10.05 69.07
CA GLN A 26 -17.36 -8.75 69.74
C GLN A 26 -16.03 -8.44 70.42
N ALA A 27 -15.76 -7.16 70.39
CA ALA A 27 -15.23 -6.39 71.55
C ALA A 27 -13.71 -6.12 71.56
N ALA A 28 -13.46 -4.84 71.66
CA ALA A 28 -12.37 -4.13 72.31
C ALA A 28 -11.15 -3.79 71.42
N GLY A 29 -11.06 -2.55 71.08
CA GLY A 29 -9.91 -1.88 70.52
C GLY A 29 -10.23 -0.42 70.21
N GLU A 30 -9.95 0.41 71.19
CA GLU A 30 -10.10 1.86 71.19
C GLU A 30 -9.42 2.54 69.99
N GLY A 31 -10.14 3.44 69.36
CA GLY A 31 -9.70 4.78 68.99
C GLY A 31 -8.46 4.98 68.15
N GLU A 32 -8.61 4.96 66.82
CA GLU A 32 -7.91 5.93 65.97
C GLU A 32 -8.90 6.43 64.91
N GLY A 33 -9.31 7.66 65.09
CA GLY A 33 -10.19 8.36 64.21
C GLY A 33 -9.53 8.50 62.83
N THR A 34 -9.86 7.59 61.95
CA THR A 34 -9.71 7.84 60.52
C THR A 34 -10.72 8.93 60.18
N SER A 35 -10.24 10.17 60.23
CA SER A 35 -10.92 11.30 59.63
C SER A 35 -11.15 10.93 58.18
N GLU A 36 -12.34 10.38 57.88
CA GLU A 36 -12.86 10.38 56.52
C GLU A 36 -12.82 11.85 56.09
N ARG A 37 -11.79 12.21 55.30
CA ARG A 37 -11.79 13.49 54.59
C ARG A 37 -13.07 13.49 53.79
N GLN A 38 -14.09 14.17 54.28
CA GLN A 38 -15.27 14.52 53.49
C GLN A 38 -14.73 15.36 52.34
N VAL A 39 -14.53 14.69 51.21
CA VAL A 39 -14.13 15.37 49.96
C VAL A 39 -15.27 16.33 49.69
N ASP A 40 -14.98 17.61 49.66
CA ASP A 40 -15.97 18.63 49.30
C ASP A 40 -16.63 18.21 47.99
N PRO A 41 -17.95 18.01 47.96
CA PRO A 41 -18.66 17.56 46.76
C PRO A 41 -18.41 18.49 45.57
N VAL A 42 -18.09 19.76 45.80
CA VAL A 42 -17.70 20.70 44.77
C VAL A 42 -16.32 20.39 44.16
N GLU A 43 -15.37 19.95 45.02
CA GLU A 43 -14.05 19.55 44.51
C GLU A 43 -14.11 18.21 43.75
N ALA A 44 -14.93 17.27 44.21
CA ALA A 44 -15.16 16.01 43.49
C ALA A 44 -15.77 16.26 42.09
N LEU A 45 -16.79 17.13 41.99
CA LEU A 45 -17.40 17.51 40.73
C LEU A 45 -16.43 18.28 39.80
N LYS A 46 -15.55 19.10 40.35
CA LYS A 46 -14.51 19.79 39.56
C LYS A 46 -13.49 18.78 39.00
N ALA A 47 -13.07 17.82 39.78
CA ALA A 47 -12.15 16.76 39.36
C ALA A 47 -12.77 15.89 38.26
N GLU A 48 -14.05 15.48 38.42
CA GLU A 48 -14.78 14.72 37.42
C GLU A 48 -14.94 15.53 36.10
N ASN A 49 -15.26 16.83 36.22
CA ASN A 49 -15.38 17.70 35.05
C ASN A 49 -14.05 17.87 34.34
N ALA A 50 -12.93 17.96 35.05
CA ALA A 50 -11.59 17.99 34.48
C ALA A 50 -11.27 16.68 33.72
N ASP A 51 -11.52 15.53 34.35
CA ASP A 51 -11.29 14.23 33.73
C ASP A 51 -12.17 14.02 32.49
N LEU A 52 -13.44 14.41 32.56
CA LEU A 52 -14.34 14.36 31.39
C LEU A 52 -13.87 15.26 30.25
N ARG A 53 -13.35 16.45 30.55
CA ARG A 53 -12.76 17.34 29.55
C ARG A 53 -11.51 16.74 28.90
N ASP A 54 -10.63 16.15 29.71
CA ASP A 54 -9.42 15.51 29.19
C ASP A 54 -9.76 14.31 28.31
N ARG A 55 -10.74 13.49 28.73
CA ARG A 55 -11.25 12.38 27.89
C ARG A 55 -11.87 12.90 26.60
N PHE A 56 -12.66 13.97 26.67
CA PHE A 56 -13.26 14.59 25.48
C PHE A 56 -12.19 15.09 24.50
N LEU A 57 -11.19 15.82 25.00
CA LEU A 57 -10.09 16.32 24.16
C LEU A 57 -9.29 15.19 23.51
N ARG A 58 -9.04 14.12 24.28
CA ARG A 58 -8.34 12.93 23.75
C ARG A 58 -9.16 12.25 22.66
N LEU A 59 -10.46 12.01 22.90
CA LEU A 59 -11.35 11.41 21.91
C LEU A 59 -11.48 12.29 20.67
N ALA A 60 -11.56 13.61 20.82
CA ALA A 60 -11.61 14.54 19.70
C ALA A 60 -10.33 14.45 18.83
N ALA A 61 -9.16 14.37 19.49
CA ALA A 61 -7.88 14.18 18.77
C ALA A 61 -7.79 12.81 18.08
N GLU A 62 -8.26 11.75 18.72
CA GLU A 62 -8.32 10.41 18.12
C GLU A 62 -9.26 10.37 16.92
N MET A 63 -10.43 11.00 17.00
CA MET A 63 -11.37 11.11 15.88
C MET A 63 -10.77 11.88 14.69
N ASP A 64 -10.05 12.99 14.95
CA ASP A 64 -9.40 13.76 13.89
C ASP A 64 -8.28 12.95 13.22
N ASN A 65 -7.48 12.24 14.00
CA ASN A 65 -6.46 11.32 13.49
C ASN A 65 -7.06 10.19 12.67
N LEU A 66 -8.14 9.57 13.15
CA LEU A 66 -8.86 8.50 12.45
C LEU A 66 -9.42 9.02 11.13
N ARG A 67 -10.06 10.20 11.14
CA ARG A 67 -10.61 10.83 9.93
C ARG A 67 -9.53 11.05 8.89
N ARG A 68 -8.40 11.65 9.27
CA ARG A 68 -7.27 11.89 8.36
C ARG A 68 -6.69 10.59 7.79
N ARG A 69 -6.63 9.55 8.62
CA ARG A 69 -6.18 8.23 8.19
C ARG A 69 -7.17 7.61 7.21
N THR A 70 -8.46 7.62 7.52
CA THR A 70 -9.51 7.08 6.64
C THR A 70 -9.55 7.82 5.30
N ASP A 71 -9.42 9.15 5.28
CA ASP A 71 -9.37 9.92 4.04
C ASP A 71 -8.19 9.51 3.15
N ARG A 72 -7.02 9.22 3.73
CA ARG A 72 -5.86 8.69 2.99
C ARG A 72 -6.14 7.29 2.47
N GLU A 73 -6.63 6.37 3.32
CA GLU A 73 -6.96 4.99 2.94
C GLU A 73 -7.99 4.95 1.81
N VAL A 74 -9.02 5.80 1.86
CA VAL A 74 -10.03 5.90 0.79
C VAL A 74 -9.41 6.43 -0.51
N LYS A 75 -8.53 7.43 -0.42
CA LYS A 75 -7.82 7.96 -1.59
C LYS A 75 -6.92 6.90 -2.22
N ASP A 76 -6.18 6.18 -1.41
CA ASP A 76 -5.29 5.10 -1.85
C ASP A 76 -6.09 3.94 -2.45
N ALA A 77 -7.18 3.52 -1.78
CA ALA A 77 -8.06 2.49 -2.30
C ALA A 77 -8.63 2.86 -3.68
N LYS A 78 -9.08 4.10 -3.87
CA LYS A 78 -9.56 4.59 -5.18
C LYS A 78 -8.46 4.60 -6.24
N SER A 79 -7.27 5.07 -5.88
CA SER A 79 -6.13 5.14 -6.81
C SER A 79 -5.64 3.76 -7.25
N TYR A 80 -5.69 2.78 -6.35
CA TYR A 80 -5.19 1.43 -6.62
C TYR A 80 -6.27 0.40 -6.99
N ALA A 81 -7.55 0.80 -6.99
CA ALA A 81 -8.66 -0.10 -7.34
C ALA A 81 -8.51 -0.72 -8.73
N VAL A 82 -7.93 0.02 -9.66
CA VAL A 82 -7.74 -0.43 -11.06
C VAL A 82 -6.46 -1.24 -11.29
N THR A 83 -5.66 -1.50 -10.26
CA THR A 83 -4.34 -2.15 -10.38
C THR A 83 -4.40 -3.50 -11.09
N GLY A 84 -5.35 -4.37 -10.71
CA GLY A 84 -5.53 -5.68 -11.34
C GLY A 84 -5.90 -5.56 -12.80
N PHE A 85 -6.93 -4.78 -13.08
CA PHE A 85 -7.38 -4.51 -14.45
C PHE A 85 -6.27 -3.90 -15.32
N ALA A 86 -5.54 -2.90 -14.80
CA ALA A 86 -4.45 -2.27 -15.53
C ALA A 86 -3.35 -3.29 -15.89
N ARG A 87 -3.00 -4.19 -14.96
CA ARG A 87 -2.01 -5.25 -15.22
C ARG A 87 -2.44 -6.19 -16.34
N ASP A 88 -3.72 -6.59 -16.36
CA ASP A 88 -4.26 -7.46 -17.40
C ASP A 88 -4.28 -6.74 -18.75
N MET A 89 -4.66 -5.46 -18.78
CA MET A 89 -4.65 -4.63 -19.98
C MET A 89 -3.23 -4.41 -20.55
N LEU A 90 -2.21 -4.32 -19.69
CA LEU A 90 -0.81 -4.27 -20.13
C LEU A 90 -0.40 -5.55 -20.87
N SER A 91 -0.93 -6.72 -20.48
CA SER A 91 -0.69 -7.96 -21.20
C SER A 91 -1.32 -7.95 -22.60
N VAL A 92 -2.48 -7.31 -22.75
CA VAL A 92 -3.10 -7.11 -24.08
C VAL A 92 -2.26 -6.18 -24.94
N SER A 93 -1.75 -5.07 -24.36
CA SER A 93 -0.83 -4.15 -25.06
C SER A 93 0.42 -4.86 -25.55
N ASP A 94 1.03 -5.70 -24.71
CA ASP A 94 2.22 -6.48 -25.09
C ASP A 94 1.92 -7.45 -26.24
N ASN A 95 0.72 -8.04 -26.28
CA ASN A 95 0.32 -8.94 -27.36
C ASN A 95 0.12 -8.17 -28.68
N LEU A 96 -0.50 -6.98 -28.61
CA LEU A 96 -0.63 -6.11 -29.79
C LEU A 96 0.74 -5.72 -30.32
N ARG A 97 1.65 -5.29 -29.45
CA ARG A 97 3.01 -4.94 -29.81
C ARG A 97 3.75 -6.11 -30.43
N ARG A 98 3.67 -7.28 -29.81
CA ARG A 98 4.28 -8.51 -30.33
C ARG A 98 3.73 -8.88 -31.70
N ALA A 99 2.43 -8.73 -31.94
CA ALA A 99 1.84 -8.99 -33.24
C ALA A 99 2.44 -8.08 -34.33
N ILE A 100 2.67 -6.80 -33.99
CA ILE A 100 3.33 -5.85 -34.91
C ILE A 100 4.80 -6.23 -35.12
N ASP A 101 5.52 -6.56 -34.03
CA ASP A 101 6.96 -6.87 -34.07
C ASP A 101 7.26 -8.22 -34.77
N THR A 102 6.25 -9.11 -34.90
CA THR A 102 6.37 -10.38 -35.64
C THR A 102 6.48 -10.15 -37.15
N LEU A 103 6.06 -8.98 -37.69
CA LEU A 103 6.16 -8.67 -39.09
C LEU A 103 7.60 -8.27 -39.41
N PRO A 104 8.30 -9.01 -40.32
CA PRO A 104 9.63 -8.65 -40.79
C PRO A 104 9.63 -7.26 -41.47
N GLU A 105 10.74 -6.54 -41.39
CA GLU A 105 10.86 -5.21 -42.01
C GLU A 105 10.61 -5.25 -43.50
N ASP A 106 11.08 -6.31 -44.20
CA ASP A 106 10.84 -6.53 -45.61
C ASP A 106 9.34 -6.68 -45.92
N ALA A 107 8.59 -7.36 -45.07
CA ALA A 107 7.15 -7.51 -45.22
C ALA A 107 6.40 -6.19 -44.95
N ARG A 108 6.91 -5.36 -44.05
CA ARG A 108 6.37 -4.00 -43.80
C ARG A 108 6.66 -3.08 -45.01
N ALA A 109 7.87 -3.14 -45.55
CA ALA A 109 8.26 -2.31 -46.69
C ALA A 109 7.53 -2.69 -47.97
N SER A 110 7.16 -3.97 -48.16
CA SER A 110 6.41 -4.49 -49.31
C SER A 110 4.90 -4.62 -49.10
N ALA A 111 4.39 -4.14 -47.93
CA ALA A 111 2.99 -4.20 -47.57
C ALA A 111 2.12 -3.41 -48.54
N ASP A 112 1.01 -4.00 -48.97
CA ASP A 112 -0.02 -3.28 -49.69
C ASP A 112 -0.74 -2.25 -48.83
N ALA A 113 -1.53 -1.39 -49.45
CA ALA A 113 -2.27 -0.36 -48.72
C ALA A 113 -3.20 -0.93 -47.61
N THR A 114 -3.72 -2.14 -47.83
CA THR A 114 -4.62 -2.81 -46.84
C THR A 114 -3.85 -3.28 -45.65
N MET A 115 -2.68 -3.89 -45.85
CA MET A 115 -1.81 -4.35 -44.76
C MET A 115 -1.25 -3.16 -43.95
N THR A 116 -0.84 -2.10 -44.64
CA THR A 116 -0.35 -0.86 -44.01
C THR A 116 -1.44 -0.26 -43.11
N ALA A 117 -2.68 -0.12 -43.64
CA ALA A 117 -3.81 0.39 -42.85
C ALA A 117 -4.14 -0.49 -41.64
N LEU A 118 -3.99 -1.82 -41.77
CA LEU A 118 -4.18 -2.75 -40.65
C LEU A 118 -3.11 -2.53 -39.56
N ILE A 119 -1.85 -2.42 -39.91
CA ILE A 119 -0.74 -2.17 -39.00
C ILE A 119 -0.97 -0.85 -38.25
N GLU A 120 -1.27 0.22 -38.99
CA GLU A 120 -1.56 1.54 -38.42
C GLU A 120 -2.76 1.49 -37.46
N GLY A 121 -3.81 0.73 -37.81
CA GLY A 121 -4.98 0.53 -36.97
C GLY A 121 -4.64 -0.18 -35.64
N VAL A 122 -3.77 -1.19 -35.69
CA VAL A 122 -3.34 -1.90 -34.46
C VAL A 122 -2.44 -1.00 -33.60
N GLU A 123 -1.50 -0.25 -34.20
CA GLU A 123 -0.66 0.71 -33.46
C GLU A 123 -1.49 1.83 -32.83
N MET A 124 -2.50 2.32 -33.54
CA MET A 124 -3.41 3.33 -33.00
C MET A 124 -4.20 2.78 -31.81
N THR A 125 -4.63 1.53 -31.89
CA THR A 125 -5.36 0.84 -30.80
C THR A 125 -4.47 0.67 -29.57
N GLU A 126 -3.23 0.21 -29.74
CA GLU A 126 -2.26 0.08 -28.65
C GLU A 126 -2.01 1.45 -27.99
N ARG A 127 -1.71 2.46 -28.79
CA ARG A 127 -1.45 3.82 -28.31
C ARG A 127 -2.66 4.40 -27.57
N GLY A 128 -3.86 4.21 -28.11
CA GLY A 128 -5.11 4.65 -27.50
C GLY A 128 -5.39 3.98 -26.14
N MET A 129 -5.06 2.69 -26.05
CA MET A 129 -5.19 1.94 -24.80
C MET A 129 -4.19 2.43 -23.74
N LEU A 130 -2.91 2.61 -24.11
CA LEU A 130 -1.89 3.15 -23.19
C LEU A 130 -2.25 4.56 -22.72
N ALA A 131 -2.69 5.45 -23.62
CA ALA A 131 -3.16 6.78 -23.27
C ALA A 131 -4.37 6.75 -22.31
N THR A 132 -5.23 5.73 -22.43
CA THR A 132 -6.34 5.54 -21.49
C THR A 132 -5.83 5.12 -20.12
N LEU A 133 -4.88 4.19 -20.04
CA LEU A 133 -4.24 3.78 -18.80
C LEU A 133 -3.53 4.95 -18.12
N GLU A 134 -2.86 5.83 -18.88
CA GLU A 134 -2.21 7.04 -18.35
C GLU A 134 -3.21 7.99 -17.68
N ARG A 135 -4.40 8.18 -18.25
CA ARG A 135 -5.47 8.96 -17.63
C ARG A 135 -5.93 8.40 -16.28
N HIS A 136 -5.76 7.09 -16.08
CA HIS A 136 -6.04 6.41 -14.81
C HIS A 136 -4.82 6.32 -13.89
N GLY A 137 -3.75 7.07 -14.20
CA GLY A 137 -2.56 7.19 -13.36
C GLY A 137 -1.49 6.12 -13.58
N VAL A 138 -1.65 5.24 -14.58
CA VAL A 138 -0.61 4.29 -14.99
C VAL A 138 0.45 5.03 -15.79
N ARG A 139 1.72 4.88 -15.42
CA ARG A 139 2.85 5.51 -16.12
C ARG A 139 3.87 4.49 -16.53
N LYS A 140 4.44 4.68 -17.70
CA LYS A 140 5.58 3.90 -18.18
C LYS A 140 6.82 4.24 -17.34
N ILE A 141 7.59 3.23 -16.98
CA ILE A 141 8.86 3.39 -16.28
C ILE A 141 9.93 3.64 -17.35
N GLU A 142 10.54 4.83 -17.31
CA GLU A 142 11.66 5.18 -18.17
C GLU A 142 12.93 4.51 -17.64
N ALA A 143 13.25 3.35 -18.17
CA ALA A 143 14.37 2.54 -17.69
C ALA A 143 15.63 2.71 -18.54
N GLU A 144 15.51 3.04 -19.84
CA GLU A 144 16.63 3.10 -20.78
C GLU A 144 17.61 4.22 -20.42
N GLY A 145 18.89 3.90 -20.36
CA GLY A 145 19.94 4.83 -19.96
C GLY A 145 20.00 5.15 -18.46
N GLN A 146 19.05 4.65 -17.68
CA GLN A 146 19.01 4.87 -16.22
C GLN A 146 19.85 3.83 -15.48
N LYS A 147 20.27 4.19 -14.27
CA LYS A 147 20.89 3.23 -13.34
C LYS A 147 19.87 2.15 -12.97
N PHE A 148 20.30 0.91 -12.95
CA PHE A 148 19.46 -0.21 -12.53
C PHE A 148 18.97 -0.03 -11.09
N ASP A 149 17.65 -0.10 -10.89
CA ASP A 149 16.99 -0.08 -9.59
C ASP A 149 16.13 -1.34 -9.43
N PRO A 150 16.44 -2.21 -8.46
CA PRO A 150 15.68 -3.44 -8.23
C PRO A 150 14.20 -3.24 -7.92
N ASN A 151 13.80 -2.04 -7.46
CA ASN A 151 12.40 -1.74 -7.15
C ASN A 151 11.55 -1.57 -8.43
N PHE A 152 12.16 -1.09 -9.51
CA PHE A 152 11.47 -0.76 -10.75
C PHE A 152 11.89 -1.62 -11.93
N HIS A 153 13.06 -2.25 -11.87
CA HIS A 153 13.67 -2.98 -12.96
C HIS A 153 13.96 -4.43 -12.58
N GLN A 154 13.80 -5.33 -13.54
CA GLN A 154 14.19 -6.73 -13.46
C GLN A 154 15.28 -7.00 -14.49
N ALA A 155 16.51 -7.22 -14.05
CA ALA A 155 17.61 -7.59 -14.94
C ALA A 155 17.40 -9.02 -15.47
N MET A 156 17.43 -9.18 -16.80
CA MET A 156 17.30 -10.47 -17.45
C MET A 156 18.64 -11.02 -17.90
N PHE A 157 19.53 -10.16 -18.37
CA PHE A 157 20.88 -10.51 -18.85
C PHE A 157 21.82 -9.32 -18.74
N GLU A 158 23.12 -9.63 -18.76
CA GLU A 158 24.18 -8.63 -18.79
C GLU A 158 24.69 -8.45 -20.22
N VAL A 159 24.86 -7.19 -20.66
CA VAL A 159 25.41 -6.85 -21.96
C VAL A 159 26.81 -6.28 -21.76
N PRO A 160 27.85 -6.88 -22.33
CA PRO A 160 29.18 -6.32 -22.30
C PRO A 160 29.19 -4.97 -23.05
N ASN A 161 29.34 -3.86 -22.31
CA ASN A 161 29.40 -2.52 -22.90
C ASN A 161 30.36 -1.65 -22.07
N PRO A 162 31.60 -1.44 -22.56
CA PRO A 162 32.58 -0.63 -21.87
C PRO A 162 32.31 0.89 -21.92
N ASN A 163 31.40 1.34 -22.80
CA ASN A 163 31.16 2.76 -23.05
C ASN A 163 30.15 3.39 -22.09
N VAL A 164 29.40 2.59 -21.34
CA VAL A 164 28.43 3.07 -20.35
C VAL A 164 28.78 2.57 -18.96
N PRO A 165 28.42 3.31 -17.92
CA PRO A 165 28.70 2.91 -16.53
C PRO A 165 28.12 1.52 -16.23
N ASN A 166 28.83 0.75 -15.40
CA ASN A 166 28.37 -0.54 -14.95
C ASN A 166 27.02 -0.41 -14.21
N ASN A 167 26.12 -1.39 -14.38
CA ASN A 167 24.75 -1.36 -13.87
C ASN A 167 23.85 -0.27 -14.49
N THR A 168 24.13 0.17 -15.71
CA THR A 168 23.22 1.02 -16.47
C THR A 168 22.33 0.15 -17.35
N VAL A 169 21.06 0.49 -17.46
CA VAL A 169 20.12 -0.18 -18.38
C VAL A 169 20.47 0.22 -19.82
N VAL A 170 20.85 -0.75 -20.63
CA VAL A 170 21.20 -0.52 -22.04
C VAL A 170 20.09 -0.93 -22.99
N GLN A 171 19.22 -1.82 -22.58
CA GLN A 171 18.14 -2.32 -23.40
C GLN A 171 16.92 -2.63 -22.54
N VAL A 172 15.74 -2.28 -23.03
CA VAL A 172 14.45 -2.64 -22.44
C VAL A 172 13.82 -3.74 -23.28
N VAL A 173 13.67 -4.93 -22.72
CA VAL A 173 13.03 -6.09 -23.37
C VAL A 173 11.51 -5.98 -23.26
N GLN A 174 11.03 -5.55 -22.07
CA GLN A 174 9.62 -5.36 -21.82
C GLN A 174 9.44 -4.10 -20.96
N ALA A 175 8.57 -3.21 -21.41
CA ALA A 175 8.29 -1.96 -20.70
C ALA A 175 7.69 -2.23 -19.32
N GLY A 176 8.20 -1.54 -18.31
CA GLY A 176 7.64 -1.50 -16.96
C GLY A 176 6.59 -0.42 -16.82
N TYR A 177 5.68 -0.60 -15.87
CA TYR A 177 4.62 0.36 -15.58
C TYR A 177 4.37 0.47 -14.08
N ALA A 178 4.02 1.68 -13.64
CA ALA A 178 3.69 1.99 -12.26
C ALA A 178 2.38 2.78 -12.19
N ILE A 179 1.66 2.68 -11.07
CA ILE A 179 0.49 3.51 -10.75
C ILE A 179 0.77 4.27 -9.46
N GLY A 180 0.85 5.60 -9.54
CA GLY A 180 1.37 6.39 -8.41
C GLY A 180 2.78 5.94 -8.02
N GLU A 181 2.97 5.53 -6.77
CA GLU A 181 4.24 5.01 -6.24
C GLU A 181 4.37 3.48 -6.33
N ARG A 182 3.30 2.78 -6.74
CA ARG A 182 3.26 1.32 -6.76
C ARG A 182 3.61 0.79 -8.14
N VAL A 183 4.59 -0.11 -8.21
CA VAL A 183 4.95 -0.82 -9.44
C VAL A 183 3.86 -1.85 -9.78
N LEU A 184 3.29 -1.73 -10.97
CA LEU A 184 2.36 -2.71 -11.54
C LEU A 184 3.13 -3.91 -12.10
N ARG A 185 4.19 -3.61 -12.86
CA ARG A 185 5.10 -4.56 -13.47
C ARG A 185 6.48 -3.91 -13.62
N PRO A 186 7.58 -4.53 -13.15
CA PRO A 186 8.92 -4.01 -13.37
C PRO A 186 9.28 -4.03 -14.86
N ALA A 187 10.16 -3.13 -15.28
CA ALA A 187 10.74 -3.19 -16.62
C ALA A 187 11.75 -4.35 -16.70
N MET A 188 11.60 -5.23 -17.69
CA MET A 188 12.59 -6.27 -17.97
C MET A 188 13.70 -5.69 -18.83
N VAL A 189 14.92 -5.70 -18.30
CA VAL A 189 16.04 -4.96 -18.87
C VAL A 189 17.32 -5.79 -19.01
N GLY A 190 18.14 -5.41 -19.99
CA GLY A 190 19.54 -5.79 -20.09
C GLY A 190 20.42 -4.71 -19.46
N VAL A 191 21.35 -5.10 -18.59
CA VAL A 191 22.24 -4.18 -17.86
C VAL A 191 23.66 -4.23 -18.39
N ALA A 192 24.33 -3.09 -18.43
CA ALA A 192 25.73 -2.98 -18.85
C ALA A 192 26.66 -3.65 -17.85
N LYS A 193 27.65 -4.39 -18.38
CA LYS A 193 28.77 -4.96 -17.65
C LYS A 193 30.11 -4.57 -18.29
N GLY A 194 31.09 -4.25 -17.47
CA GLY A 194 32.46 -3.96 -17.93
C GLY A 194 32.78 -2.49 -18.16
N GLY A 195 31.84 -1.57 -17.94
CA GLY A 195 32.09 -0.13 -17.95
C GLY A 195 32.66 0.41 -16.65
N PRO A 196 33.00 1.72 -16.60
CA PRO A 196 33.49 2.36 -15.39
C PRO A 196 32.51 2.15 -14.25
N LYS A 197 33.01 1.82 -13.05
CA LYS A 197 32.16 1.77 -11.85
C LYS A 197 31.67 3.18 -11.56
N THR A 198 30.37 3.40 -11.54
CA THR A 198 29.80 4.62 -10.96
C THR A 198 30.11 4.57 -9.48
N GLU A 199 30.99 5.41 -8.99
CA GLU A 199 31.19 5.61 -7.56
C GLU A 199 29.84 6.04 -6.99
N ALA A 200 29.30 5.20 -6.10
CA ALA A 200 28.18 5.62 -5.26
C ALA A 200 28.70 6.87 -4.51
N ALA A 201 28.04 7.99 -4.72
CA ALA A 201 28.30 9.20 -3.96
C ALA A 201 28.19 8.82 -2.48
N THR A 202 29.32 8.73 -1.81
CA THR A 202 29.44 8.65 -0.35
C THR A 202 29.07 10.02 0.19
N GLU A 203 27.79 10.30 0.33
CA GLU A 203 27.24 11.31 1.22
C GLU A 203 27.25 10.76 2.65
N ASP A 204 28.42 10.55 3.22
CA ASP A 204 28.51 10.29 4.67
C ASP A 204 29.91 10.60 5.23
N ALA A 205 30.49 11.71 4.80
CA ALA A 205 31.75 12.18 5.37
C ALA A 205 31.81 13.73 5.51
N ALA A 206 30.76 14.30 6.10
CA ALA A 206 30.83 15.71 6.56
C ALA A 206 29.92 15.92 7.78
N LYS A 207 30.16 15.13 8.85
CA LYS A 207 29.81 15.51 10.22
C LYS A 207 30.78 14.83 11.18
N ALA A 208 31.94 15.39 11.28
CA ALA A 208 32.80 15.29 12.45
C ALA A 208 33.09 16.70 12.96
#